data_1480c44e2f416594a05b2a79d3ca548c
#
_entry.id   1480c44e2f416594a05b2a79d3ca548c
#
_cell.length_a   1.000
_cell.length_b   1.000
_cell.length_c   1.000
_cell.angle_alpha   90.00
_cell.angle_beta   90.00
_cell.angle_gamma   90.00
#
_symmetry.space_group_name_H-M   'P 1'
#
loop_
_entity.id
_entity.type
_entity.pdbx_description
1 polymer ?
#
loop_
_entity_poly.entity_id
_entity_poly.type
_entity_poly.pdbx_seq_one_letter_code
_entity_poly.pdbx_strand_id
1 'polypeptide(L)'
;MRATVLSLFWMVTLVIIVRAQIPESHDEQTILSLPLFPADIVRNHIPLTQALGAVGASVEGGFALFGLELHSTDGQEPIVSVDLPPESRFEDGLRQVMGQIPGYEYEVTSEHMINIYPRGAKKNPADLLNTPVPKFDAVDVDPGGVLTRPADFIPELALRLRPKTSAGPQPSGYGGSVLRSNVTITLHLKDTTVRQILNAASEAMEQLPQEYQPVGWTYLFQPDPESLIGGKHSWAFLFSAPRNWKQHSAKPGPNA
;
A
#
# COMPACT_ATOMS: atom_id res chain seq x y z
N MET A 1 28.25 42.36 -32.61
CA MET A 1 28.62 41.36 -31.61
C MET A 1 27.40 41.07 -30.73
N ARG A 2 26.76 39.93 -30.95
CA ARG A 2 25.61 39.47 -30.17
C ARG A 2 26.07 38.26 -29.37
N ALA A 3 26.13 38.39 -28.07
CA ALA A 3 26.47 37.32 -27.15
C ALA A 3 25.20 36.45 -26.87
N THR A 4 25.23 35.21 -27.31
CA THR A 4 24.19 34.22 -27.04
C THR A 4 24.51 33.57 -25.68
N VAL A 5 23.69 33.84 -24.67
CA VAL A 5 23.77 33.19 -23.37
C VAL A 5 23.10 31.84 -23.46
N LEU A 6 23.89 30.76 -23.51
CA LEU A 6 23.39 29.40 -23.35
C LEU A 6 23.08 29.16 -21.86
N SER A 7 21.80 29.10 -21.52
CA SER A 7 21.34 28.69 -20.21
C SER A 7 21.35 27.16 -20.14
N LEU A 8 22.37 26.59 -19.48
CA LEU A 8 22.42 25.16 -19.18
C LEU A 8 21.48 24.90 -17.99
N PHE A 9 20.32 24.34 -18.28
CA PHE A 9 19.45 23.77 -17.26
C PHE A 9 20.07 22.47 -16.77
N TRP A 10 20.64 22.47 -15.59
CA TRP A 10 21.04 21.26 -14.86
C TRP A 10 19.78 20.62 -14.28
N MET A 11 19.31 19.56 -14.91
CA MET A 11 18.33 18.66 -14.31
C MET A 11 19.05 17.84 -13.25
N VAL A 12 18.85 18.18 -11.99
CA VAL A 12 19.33 17.36 -10.89
C VAL A 12 18.36 16.20 -10.72
N THR A 13 18.74 15.06 -11.26
CA THR A 13 18.03 13.80 -11.00
C THR A 13 18.47 13.31 -9.61
N LEU A 14 17.59 13.41 -8.63
CA LEU A 14 17.83 12.88 -7.29
C LEU A 14 17.66 11.35 -7.33
N VAL A 15 18.75 10.61 -7.43
CA VAL A 15 18.77 9.15 -7.33
C VAL A 15 18.86 8.78 -5.86
N ILE A 16 17.78 8.25 -5.29
CA ILE A 16 17.77 7.74 -3.91
C ILE A 16 18.03 6.24 -3.97
N ILE A 17 19.22 5.82 -3.58
CA ILE A 17 19.57 4.41 -3.47
C ILE A 17 19.14 3.93 -2.09
N VAL A 18 17.97 3.27 -2.03
CA VAL A 18 17.52 2.58 -0.83
C VAL A 18 18.13 1.18 -0.82
N ARG A 19 19.14 0.97 -0.01
CA ARG A 19 19.57 -0.37 0.37
C ARG A 19 18.55 -0.90 1.39
N ALA A 20 17.56 -1.63 0.95
CA ALA A 20 16.72 -2.41 1.84
C ALA A 20 17.58 -3.53 2.47
N GLN A 21 18.19 -3.24 3.61
CA GLN A 21 18.61 -4.27 4.54
C GLN A 21 17.32 -4.72 5.23
N ILE A 22 16.98 -6.00 5.12
CA ILE A 22 15.91 -6.60 5.94
C ILE A 22 16.41 -6.46 7.38
N PRO A 23 15.78 -5.62 8.22
CA PRO A 23 16.19 -5.49 9.60
C PRO A 23 15.84 -6.77 10.34
N GLU A 24 16.81 -7.34 11.05
CA GLU A 24 16.55 -8.34 12.07
C GLU A 24 15.72 -7.68 13.17
N SER A 25 14.56 -8.27 13.46
CA SER A 25 13.66 -8.02 14.61
C SER A 25 13.70 -6.61 15.19
N HIS A 26 12.98 -5.68 14.55
CA HIS A 26 12.61 -4.42 15.20
C HIS A 26 11.43 -4.67 16.14
N ASP A 27 11.42 -3.94 17.25
CA ASP A 27 10.36 -4.00 18.27
C ASP A 27 8.98 -3.83 17.63
N GLU A 28 8.27 -4.93 17.41
CA GLU A 28 6.89 -4.97 16.88
C GLU A 28 5.93 -4.05 17.68
N GLN A 29 6.36 -3.64 18.86
CA GLN A 29 5.57 -2.81 19.76
C GLN A 29 5.55 -1.33 19.37
N THR A 30 6.47 -0.84 18.53
CA THR A 30 6.67 0.60 18.37
C THR A 30 5.50 1.27 17.66
N ILE A 31 5.07 0.78 16.48
CA ILE A 31 3.98 1.42 15.74
C ILE A 31 2.62 1.26 16.43
N LEU A 32 2.34 0.09 17.00
CA LEU A 32 1.07 -0.19 17.66
C LEU A 32 0.83 0.69 18.89
N SER A 33 1.90 1.10 19.57
CA SER A 33 1.84 1.93 20.76
C SER A 33 1.76 3.44 20.48
N LEU A 34 1.95 3.86 19.24
CA LEU A 34 1.92 5.27 18.88
C LEU A 34 0.54 5.89 19.12
N PRO A 35 0.49 7.09 19.71
CA PRO A 35 -0.77 7.79 19.88
C PRO A 35 -1.32 8.24 18.52
N LEU A 36 -2.63 8.30 18.42
CA LEU A 36 -3.31 8.95 17.32
C LEU A 36 -3.44 10.44 17.61
N PHE A 37 -3.42 11.25 16.56
CA PHE A 37 -3.60 12.70 16.70
C PHE A 37 -4.95 12.99 17.35
N PRO A 38 -5.03 14.05 18.19
CA PRO A 38 -6.13 14.35 19.09
C PRO A 38 -7.42 14.80 18.39
N ALA A 39 -7.74 14.22 17.27
CA ALA A 39 -9.03 14.45 16.61
C ALA A 39 -9.86 13.19 16.76
N ASP A 40 -11.12 13.35 17.16
CA ASP A 40 -12.10 12.27 17.10
C ASP A 40 -12.13 11.67 15.70
N ILE A 41 -11.77 10.41 15.58
CA ILE A 41 -11.88 9.68 14.32
C ILE A 41 -13.23 8.98 14.30
N VAL A 42 -14.25 9.66 13.83
CA VAL A 42 -15.57 9.05 13.64
C VAL A 42 -15.80 8.85 12.14
N ARG A 43 -15.91 7.60 11.74
CA ARG A 43 -16.22 7.19 10.36
C ARG A 43 -17.17 6.02 10.41
N ASN A 44 -18.32 6.19 9.81
CA ASN A 44 -19.37 5.18 9.82
C ASN A 44 -19.61 4.64 8.42
N HIS A 45 -19.73 3.32 8.29
CA HIS A 45 -20.08 2.64 7.05
C HIS A 45 -19.21 3.05 5.85
N ILE A 46 -17.91 2.97 6.03
CA ILE A 46 -16.92 3.27 4.97
C ILE A 46 -16.18 2.01 4.53
N PRO A 47 -15.65 1.99 3.29
CA PRO A 47 -14.77 0.93 2.83
C PRO A 47 -13.57 0.73 3.77
N LEU A 48 -13.13 -0.52 3.91
CA LEU A 48 -12.00 -0.89 4.76
C LEU A 48 -10.73 -0.09 4.44
N THR A 49 -10.44 0.11 3.15
CA THR A 49 -9.30 0.92 2.70
C THR A 49 -9.36 2.35 3.22
N GLN A 50 -10.54 2.96 3.25
CA GLN A 50 -10.72 4.32 3.77
C GLN A 50 -10.58 4.36 5.30
N ALA A 51 -11.06 3.34 6.00
CA ALA A 51 -10.90 3.24 7.45
C ALA A 51 -9.43 3.12 7.85
N LEU A 52 -8.71 2.21 7.21
CA LEU A 52 -7.27 2.02 7.43
C LEU A 52 -6.48 3.29 7.05
N GLY A 53 -6.82 3.92 5.93
CA GLY A 53 -6.22 5.19 5.54
C GLY A 53 -6.42 6.29 6.58
N ALA A 54 -7.63 6.40 7.17
CA ALA A 54 -7.93 7.38 8.20
C ALA A 54 -7.13 7.11 9.49
N VAL A 55 -7.10 5.86 9.95
CA VAL A 55 -6.36 5.44 11.15
C VAL A 55 -4.85 5.62 10.94
N GLY A 56 -4.32 5.15 9.82
CA GLY A 56 -2.89 5.25 9.52
C GLY A 56 -2.39 6.68 9.36
N ALA A 57 -3.19 7.56 8.74
CA ALA A 57 -2.83 8.98 8.59
C ALA A 57 -2.89 9.77 9.91
N SER A 58 -3.50 9.21 10.95
CA SER A 58 -3.66 9.86 12.25
C SER A 58 -2.56 9.48 13.25
N VAL A 59 -1.61 8.65 12.87
CA VAL A 59 -0.47 8.28 13.73
C VAL A 59 0.40 9.50 13.99
N GLU A 60 0.73 9.75 15.26
CA GLU A 60 1.61 10.84 15.66
C GLU A 60 3.05 10.58 15.19
N GLY A 61 3.65 11.60 14.59
CA GLY A 61 5.04 11.53 14.12
C GLY A 61 5.22 10.83 12.77
N GLY A 62 4.14 10.30 12.16
CA GLY A 62 4.29 9.60 10.88
C GLY A 62 2.96 9.18 10.28
N PHE A 63 2.99 8.08 9.58
CA PHE A 63 1.84 7.36 9.07
C PHE A 63 2.14 5.87 9.05
N ALA A 64 1.10 5.06 9.19
CA ALA A 64 1.22 3.62 8.98
C ALA A 64 0.96 3.28 7.51
N LEU A 65 1.79 2.41 6.97
CA LEU A 65 1.58 1.80 5.67
C LEU A 65 0.79 0.50 5.82
N PHE A 66 -0.08 0.23 4.89
CA PHE A 66 -0.84 -1.02 4.88
C PHE A 66 -0.62 -1.81 3.59
N GLY A 67 -0.37 -3.10 3.72
CA GLY A 67 -0.50 -4.08 2.66
C GLY A 67 -1.80 -4.83 2.85
N LEU A 68 -2.79 -4.56 2.01
CA LEU A 68 -4.13 -5.09 2.17
C LEU A 68 -4.44 -6.12 1.10
N GLU A 69 -4.60 -7.37 1.50
CA GLU A 69 -5.07 -8.45 0.65
C GLU A 69 -6.54 -8.71 0.93
N LEU A 70 -7.38 -8.52 -0.07
CA LEU A 70 -8.83 -8.74 0.01
C LEU A 70 -9.24 -9.92 -0.87
N HIS A 71 -10.03 -10.83 -0.28
CA HIS A 71 -10.74 -11.87 -1.02
C HIS A 71 -12.24 -11.58 -0.93
N SER A 72 -12.87 -11.32 -2.07
CA SER A 72 -14.27 -10.91 -2.13
C SER A 72 -14.99 -11.63 -3.25
N THR A 73 -16.13 -12.25 -2.96
CA THR A 73 -16.95 -12.95 -3.96
C THR A 73 -17.70 -12.01 -4.88
N ASP A 74 -18.01 -10.80 -4.43
CA ASP A 74 -18.75 -9.78 -5.17
C ASP A 74 -17.85 -8.64 -5.68
N GLY A 75 -16.55 -8.69 -5.38
CA GLY A 75 -15.60 -7.66 -5.76
C GLY A 75 -15.69 -6.38 -4.91
N GLN A 76 -16.44 -6.43 -3.79
CA GLN A 76 -16.58 -5.31 -2.88
C GLN A 76 -15.64 -5.45 -1.68
N GLU A 77 -15.19 -4.31 -1.16
CA GLU A 77 -14.47 -4.25 0.10
C GLU A 77 -15.41 -4.44 1.28
N PRO A 78 -14.94 -4.99 2.41
CA PRO A 78 -15.67 -4.93 3.67
C PRO A 78 -15.99 -3.47 4.05
N ILE A 79 -17.22 -3.27 4.54
CA ILE A 79 -17.64 -1.99 5.10
C ILE A 79 -17.47 -2.03 6.60
N VAL A 80 -16.79 -1.04 7.16
CA VAL A 80 -16.47 -0.95 8.59
C VAL A 80 -16.79 0.42 9.15
N SER A 81 -16.81 0.52 10.47
CA SER A 81 -16.95 1.79 11.18
C SER A 81 -15.80 1.96 12.15
N VAL A 82 -15.33 3.19 12.31
CA VAL A 82 -14.28 3.57 13.28
C VAL A 82 -14.80 4.72 14.13
N ASP A 83 -14.73 4.53 15.43
CA ASP A 83 -15.10 5.55 16.43
C ASP A 83 -14.04 5.53 17.54
N LEU A 84 -13.09 6.44 17.43
CA LEU A 84 -11.93 6.52 18.32
C LEU A 84 -11.95 7.86 19.03
N PRO A 85 -12.06 7.83 20.38
CA PRO A 85 -11.95 9.04 21.18
C PRO A 85 -10.54 9.64 21.10
N PRO A 86 -10.38 10.90 21.48
CA PRO A 86 -9.06 11.52 21.66
C PRO A 86 -8.16 10.64 22.54
N GLU A 87 -6.87 10.68 22.28
CA GLU A 87 -5.84 9.93 23.02
C GLU A 87 -5.85 8.41 22.77
N SER A 88 -6.66 7.91 21.82
CA SER A 88 -6.58 6.51 21.38
C SER A 88 -5.21 6.22 20.80
N ARG A 89 -4.77 4.97 20.92
CA ARG A 89 -3.56 4.49 20.27
C ARG A 89 -3.88 3.88 18.91
N PHE A 90 -2.88 3.79 18.08
CA PHE A 90 -3.02 3.16 16.77
C PHE A 90 -3.56 1.72 16.90
N GLU A 91 -3.10 0.96 17.90
CA GLU A 91 -3.60 -0.39 18.18
C GLU A 91 -5.12 -0.43 18.42
N ASP A 92 -5.68 0.59 19.07
CA ASP A 92 -7.12 0.62 19.36
C ASP A 92 -7.92 0.77 18.06
N GLY A 93 -7.45 1.61 17.15
CA GLY A 93 -8.04 1.76 15.82
C GLY A 93 -7.94 0.49 14.98
N LEU A 94 -6.77 -0.12 14.95
CA LEU A 94 -6.55 -1.37 14.25
C LEU A 94 -7.41 -2.50 14.82
N ARG A 95 -7.49 -2.63 16.15
CA ARG A 95 -8.33 -3.61 16.84
C ARG A 95 -9.82 -3.43 16.52
N GLN A 96 -10.28 -2.17 16.49
CA GLN A 96 -11.68 -1.87 16.15
C GLN A 96 -12.03 -2.26 14.72
N VAL A 97 -11.14 -1.97 13.77
CA VAL A 97 -11.30 -2.37 12.36
C VAL A 97 -11.27 -3.89 12.23
N MET A 98 -10.25 -4.54 12.80
CA MET A 98 -10.05 -6.00 12.69
C MET A 98 -11.18 -6.79 13.37
N GLY A 99 -11.79 -6.25 14.42
CA GLY A 99 -12.96 -6.86 15.07
C GLY A 99 -14.18 -7.00 14.17
N GLN A 100 -14.28 -6.18 13.13
CA GLN A 100 -15.39 -6.20 12.15
C GLN A 100 -15.12 -7.09 10.94
N ILE A 101 -13.89 -7.57 10.78
CA ILE A 101 -13.46 -8.46 9.69
C ILE A 101 -12.85 -9.76 10.25
N PRO A 102 -13.62 -10.61 10.95
CA PRO A 102 -13.08 -11.74 11.74
C PRO A 102 -12.37 -12.82 10.92
N GLY A 103 -12.56 -12.81 9.58
CA GLY A 103 -11.86 -13.71 8.65
C GLY A 103 -10.43 -13.29 8.32
N TYR A 104 -9.97 -12.15 8.84
CA TYR A 104 -8.66 -11.57 8.55
C TYR A 104 -7.73 -11.63 9.76
N GLU A 105 -6.45 -11.53 9.49
CA GLU A 105 -5.38 -11.37 10.46
C GLU A 105 -4.41 -10.30 9.98
N TYR A 106 -3.60 -9.76 10.88
CA TYR A 106 -2.59 -8.77 10.53
C TYR A 106 -1.21 -9.17 11.06
N GLU A 107 -0.19 -8.59 10.48
CA GLU A 107 1.22 -8.74 10.83
C GLU A 107 1.93 -7.41 10.66
N VAL A 108 2.68 -7.00 11.67
CA VAL A 108 3.61 -5.87 11.57
C VAL A 108 4.89 -6.39 10.93
N THR A 109 5.27 -5.86 9.78
CA THR A 109 6.43 -6.35 9.01
C THR A 109 7.63 -5.43 9.06
N SER A 110 7.41 -4.17 9.43
CA SER A 110 8.47 -3.19 9.70
C SER A 110 7.95 -2.11 10.64
N GLU A 111 8.78 -1.12 10.98
CA GLU A 111 8.39 -0.01 11.86
C GLU A 111 7.12 0.73 11.40
N HIS A 112 6.82 0.69 10.11
CA HIS A 112 5.72 1.45 9.51
C HIS A 112 4.76 0.59 8.68
N MET A 113 5.08 -0.67 8.39
CA MET A 113 4.31 -1.51 7.46
C MET A 113 3.52 -2.60 8.16
N ILE A 114 2.22 -2.64 7.90
CA ILE A 114 1.29 -3.63 8.42
C ILE A 114 0.61 -4.35 7.26
N ASN A 115 0.76 -5.65 7.21
CA ASN A 115 0.02 -6.48 6.27
C ASN A 115 -1.28 -6.98 6.91
N ILE A 116 -2.39 -6.86 6.18
CA ILE A 116 -3.71 -7.40 6.55
C ILE A 116 -4.13 -8.35 5.45
N TYR A 117 -4.46 -9.59 5.81
CA TYR A 117 -4.76 -10.65 4.86
C TYR A 117 -5.77 -11.66 5.42
N PRO A 118 -6.45 -12.44 4.56
CA PRO A 118 -7.31 -13.53 5.02
C PRO A 118 -6.54 -14.55 5.85
N ARG A 119 -7.15 -15.08 6.89
CA ARG A 119 -6.51 -16.09 7.76
C ARG A 119 -5.96 -17.26 6.95
N GLY A 120 -4.69 -17.54 7.17
CA GLY A 120 -3.98 -18.62 6.48
C GLY A 120 -3.47 -18.26 5.09
N ALA A 121 -3.79 -17.10 4.52
CA ALA A 121 -3.31 -16.69 3.19
C ALA A 121 -1.79 -16.69 3.11
N LYS A 122 -1.10 -16.19 4.13
CA LYS A 122 0.38 -16.15 4.19
C LYS A 122 1.03 -17.54 4.04
N LYS A 123 0.35 -18.59 4.50
CA LYS A 123 0.85 -19.98 4.44
C LYS A 123 0.37 -20.74 3.20
N ASN A 124 -0.50 -20.15 2.42
CA ASN A 124 -1.04 -20.78 1.23
C ASN A 124 -0.09 -20.63 0.04
N PRO A 125 0.55 -21.70 -0.47
CA PRO A 125 1.45 -21.61 -1.62
C PRO A 125 0.73 -21.29 -2.93
N ALA A 126 -0.59 -21.47 -2.96
CA ALA A 126 -1.41 -21.11 -4.12
C ALA A 126 -1.68 -19.60 -4.21
N ASP A 127 -1.52 -18.87 -3.12
CA ASP A 127 -1.67 -17.42 -3.09
C ASP A 127 -0.63 -16.74 -3.99
N LEU A 128 -1.07 -15.81 -4.82
CA LEU A 128 -0.18 -15.09 -5.75
C LEU A 128 0.84 -14.22 -5.02
N LEU A 129 0.45 -13.63 -3.89
CA LEU A 129 1.33 -12.76 -3.10
C LEU A 129 2.48 -13.55 -2.43
N ASN A 130 2.31 -14.87 -2.27
CA ASN A 130 3.36 -15.76 -1.77
C ASN A 130 4.25 -16.34 -2.89
N THR A 131 4.10 -15.89 -4.14
CA THR A 131 4.96 -16.34 -5.23
C THR A 131 6.43 -16.07 -4.88
N PRO A 132 7.28 -17.11 -4.83
CA PRO A 132 8.70 -16.92 -4.58
C PRO A 132 9.36 -16.18 -5.75
N VAL A 133 10.19 -15.21 -5.43
CA VAL A 133 11.00 -14.43 -6.37
C VAL A 133 12.45 -14.54 -5.93
N PRO A 134 13.27 -15.36 -6.59
CA PRO A 134 14.67 -15.58 -6.19
C PRO A 134 15.50 -14.30 -6.23
N LYS A 135 15.19 -13.43 -7.20
CA LYS A 135 15.87 -12.16 -7.37
C LYS A 135 14.93 -11.13 -7.98
N PHE A 136 14.85 -9.98 -7.35
CA PHE A 136 14.14 -8.81 -7.88
C PHE A 136 15.10 -7.63 -7.97
N ASP A 137 15.40 -7.20 -9.19
CA ASP A 137 16.21 -6.03 -9.47
C ASP A 137 15.36 -5.03 -10.28
N ALA A 138 15.07 -3.91 -9.68
CA ALA A 138 14.38 -2.80 -10.32
C ALA A 138 15.22 -1.54 -10.13
N VAL A 139 15.68 -0.94 -11.22
CA VAL A 139 16.54 0.25 -11.20
C VAL A 139 15.80 1.39 -11.88
N ASP A 140 15.70 2.52 -11.18
CA ASP A 140 15.05 3.74 -11.66
C ASP A 140 13.62 3.51 -12.17
N VAL A 141 12.85 2.68 -11.45
CA VAL A 141 11.46 2.38 -11.81
C VAL A 141 10.47 3.26 -11.06
N ASP A 142 9.34 3.54 -11.69
CA ASP A 142 8.19 4.16 -11.03
C ASP A 142 7.59 3.21 -9.99
N PRO A 143 7.62 3.57 -8.69
CA PRO A 143 7.06 2.71 -7.65
C PRO A 143 5.57 2.46 -7.84
N GLY A 144 4.84 3.45 -8.38
CA GLY A 144 3.44 3.31 -8.72
C GLY A 144 3.18 2.22 -9.74
N GLY A 145 4.07 2.08 -10.72
CA GLY A 145 4.03 0.99 -11.68
C GLY A 145 4.17 -0.38 -11.00
N VAL A 146 5.13 -0.53 -10.10
CA VAL A 146 5.34 -1.78 -9.34
C VAL A 146 4.10 -2.15 -8.54
N LEU A 147 3.47 -1.19 -7.87
CA LEU A 147 2.32 -1.43 -7.01
C LEU A 147 1.01 -1.70 -7.77
N THR A 148 0.82 -1.10 -8.95
CA THR A 148 -0.42 -1.22 -9.72
C THR A 148 -0.37 -2.28 -10.81
N ARG A 149 0.82 -2.61 -11.29
CA ARG A 149 1.05 -3.59 -12.35
C ARG A 149 2.24 -4.51 -12.02
N PRO A 150 2.24 -5.17 -10.85
CA PRO A 150 3.39 -5.94 -10.40
C PRO A 150 3.83 -7.03 -11.39
N ALA A 151 2.92 -7.59 -12.17
CA ALA A 151 3.25 -8.59 -13.17
C ALA A 151 4.12 -8.07 -14.33
N ASP A 152 4.17 -6.77 -14.56
CA ASP A 152 5.07 -6.17 -15.56
C ASP A 152 6.53 -6.17 -15.08
N PHE A 153 6.74 -6.24 -13.77
CA PHE A 153 8.04 -6.17 -13.12
C PHE A 153 8.51 -7.50 -12.52
N ILE A 154 7.58 -8.43 -12.26
CA ILE A 154 7.83 -9.71 -11.60
C ILE A 154 7.48 -10.85 -12.54
N PRO A 155 8.47 -11.42 -13.27
CA PRO A 155 8.24 -12.49 -14.25
C PRO A 155 7.57 -13.74 -13.65
N GLU A 156 7.89 -14.10 -12.42
CA GLU A 156 7.31 -15.25 -11.71
C GLU A 156 5.81 -15.06 -11.49
N LEU A 157 5.39 -13.85 -11.12
CA LEU A 157 3.97 -13.50 -10.99
C LEU A 157 3.29 -13.51 -12.36
N ALA A 158 3.92 -12.93 -13.38
CA ALA A 158 3.40 -12.93 -14.75
C ALA A 158 3.18 -14.35 -15.26
N LEU A 159 4.07 -15.29 -14.96
CA LEU A 159 3.92 -16.70 -15.32
C LEU A 159 2.71 -17.36 -14.63
N ARG A 160 2.44 -17.05 -13.37
CA ARG A 160 1.30 -17.59 -12.63
C ARG A 160 -0.04 -17.00 -13.10
N LEU A 161 -0.04 -15.77 -13.58
CA LEU A 161 -1.23 -15.09 -14.10
C LEU A 161 -1.54 -15.44 -15.56
N ARG A 162 -0.64 -16.14 -16.27
CA ARG A 162 -0.90 -16.54 -17.65
C ARG A 162 -2.05 -17.55 -17.70
N PRO A 163 -3.05 -17.34 -18.58
CA PRO A 163 -4.06 -18.35 -18.84
C PRO A 163 -3.38 -19.66 -19.28
N LYS A 164 -3.86 -20.79 -18.77
CA LYS A 164 -3.35 -22.12 -19.15
C LYS A 164 -3.60 -22.48 -20.63
N THR A 165 -4.40 -21.69 -21.33
CA THR A 165 -4.67 -21.83 -22.76
C THR A 165 -4.25 -20.56 -23.50
N SER A 166 -3.52 -20.73 -24.60
CA SER A 166 -2.77 -19.69 -25.33
C SER A 166 -3.60 -18.71 -26.19
N ALA A 167 -4.88 -18.50 -25.93
CA ALA A 167 -5.76 -17.76 -26.85
C ALA A 167 -6.68 -16.71 -26.17
N GLY A 168 -6.35 -16.19 -25.00
CA GLY A 168 -7.17 -15.16 -24.36
C GLY A 168 -6.44 -13.80 -24.21
N PRO A 169 -7.16 -12.67 -24.20
CA PRO A 169 -6.58 -11.39 -23.89
C PRO A 169 -5.94 -11.42 -22.52
N GLN A 170 -4.74 -10.86 -22.40
CA GLN A 170 -4.05 -10.67 -21.13
C GLN A 170 -4.99 -9.92 -20.16
N PRO A 171 -5.09 -10.36 -18.91
CA PRO A 171 -5.84 -9.57 -17.92
C PRO A 171 -5.19 -8.19 -17.82
N SER A 172 -5.85 -7.20 -18.42
CA SER A 172 -5.45 -5.81 -18.29
C SER A 172 -5.67 -5.42 -16.84
N GLY A 173 -4.60 -5.23 -16.08
CA GLY A 173 -4.68 -4.61 -14.77
C GLY A 173 -5.42 -3.28 -14.94
N TYR A 174 -6.49 -3.07 -14.18
CA TYR A 174 -7.14 -1.77 -14.14
C TYR A 174 -6.14 -0.77 -13.58
N GLY A 175 -5.59 0.06 -14.47
CA GLY A 175 -4.73 1.16 -14.10
C GLY A 175 -5.54 2.17 -13.31
N GLY A 176 -5.36 2.17 -12.00
CA GLY A 176 -5.61 3.35 -11.21
C GLY A 176 -4.72 4.48 -11.76
N SER A 177 -5.14 5.72 -11.61
CA SER A 177 -4.41 6.91 -12.02
C SER A 177 -2.95 6.79 -11.57
N VAL A 178 -2.05 6.58 -12.50
CA VAL A 178 -0.61 6.54 -12.22
C VAL A 178 -0.26 7.92 -11.70
N LEU A 179 0.12 8.00 -10.44
CA LEU A 179 0.76 9.19 -9.92
C LEU A 179 2.04 9.36 -10.78
N ARG A 180 2.00 10.30 -11.71
CA ARG A 180 3.20 10.69 -12.46
C ARG A 180 4.10 11.48 -11.50
N SER A 181 4.72 10.76 -10.59
CA SER A 181 5.82 11.32 -9.82
C SER A 181 7.09 11.20 -10.68
N ASN A 182 7.88 12.25 -10.74
CA ASN A 182 9.23 12.16 -11.31
C ASN A 182 10.19 11.42 -10.38
N VAL A 183 9.65 10.62 -9.46
CA VAL A 183 10.40 9.87 -8.47
C VAL A 183 10.53 8.44 -8.93
N THR A 184 11.74 7.97 -8.96
CA THR A 184 12.07 6.58 -9.24
C THR A 184 12.65 5.92 -7.99
N ILE A 185 12.45 4.61 -7.88
CA ILE A 185 13.06 3.80 -6.82
C ILE A 185 13.99 2.76 -7.44
N THR A 186 14.99 2.36 -6.64
CA THR A 186 15.86 1.24 -6.96
C THR A 186 15.75 0.23 -5.85
N LEU A 187 15.35 -1.00 -6.21
CA LEU A 187 15.17 -2.11 -5.28
C LEU A 187 16.03 -3.31 -5.71
N HIS A 188 16.77 -3.89 -4.76
CA HIS A 188 17.55 -5.11 -4.95
C HIS A 188 17.16 -6.10 -3.85
N LEU A 189 16.30 -7.06 -4.16
CA LEU A 189 15.81 -8.06 -3.22
C LEU A 189 16.22 -9.46 -3.67
N LYS A 190 16.52 -10.34 -2.71
CA LYS A 190 16.85 -11.75 -2.94
C LYS A 190 15.97 -12.62 -2.06
N ASP A 191 15.64 -13.81 -2.55
CA ASP A 191 14.89 -14.84 -1.82
C ASP A 191 13.61 -14.24 -1.18
N THR A 192 12.87 -13.49 -1.98
CA THR A 192 11.72 -12.69 -1.57
C THR A 192 10.40 -13.25 -2.12
N THR A 193 9.30 -12.59 -1.80
CA THR A 193 7.96 -12.89 -2.35
C THR A 193 7.36 -11.63 -2.98
N VAL A 194 6.30 -11.80 -3.77
CA VAL A 194 5.54 -10.67 -4.35
C VAL A 194 5.09 -9.71 -3.24
N ARG A 195 4.56 -10.24 -2.12
CA ARG A 195 4.15 -9.43 -0.95
C ARG A 195 5.26 -8.54 -0.42
N GLN A 196 6.45 -9.11 -0.24
CA GLN A 196 7.62 -8.37 0.26
C GLN A 196 8.12 -7.32 -0.75
N ILE A 197 8.00 -7.59 -2.05
CA ILE A 197 8.32 -6.59 -3.09
C ILE A 197 7.35 -5.41 -3.03
N LEU A 198 6.05 -5.67 -2.87
CA LEU A 198 5.04 -4.61 -2.73
C LEU A 198 5.26 -3.79 -1.45
N ASN A 199 5.62 -4.44 -0.34
CA ASN A 199 5.97 -3.75 0.90
C ASN A 199 7.17 -2.82 0.68
N ALA A 200 8.27 -3.35 0.15
CA ALA A 200 9.48 -2.58 -0.12
C ALA A 200 9.24 -1.39 -1.08
N ALA A 201 8.40 -1.59 -2.09
CA ALA A 201 8.02 -0.51 -3.00
C ALA A 201 7.19 0.58 -2.30
N SER A 202 6.30 0.20 -1.38
CA SER A 202 5.52 1.16 -0.58
C SER A 202 6.40 1.94 0.40
N GLU A 203 7.30 1.26 1.10
CA GLU A 203 8.25 1.89 2.02
C GLU A 203 9.19 2.85 1.29
N ALA A 204 9.64 2.51 0.09
CA ALA A 204 10.43 3.41 -0.73
C ALA A 204 9.68 4.69 -1.13
N MET A 205 8.35 4.64 -1.19
CA MET A 205 7.52 5.83 -1.46
C MET A 205 7.37 6.76 -0.26
N GLU A 206 7.72 6.35 0.97
CA GLU A 206 7.72 7.23 2.15
C GLU A 206 8.63 8.44 1.99
N GLN A 207 9.65 8.31 1.18
CA GLN A 207 10.62 9.38 0.91
C GLN A 207 10.07 10.46 -0.02
N LEU A 208 8.86 10.26 -0.58
CA LEU A 208 8.20 11.25 -1.42
C LEU A 208 7.66 12.44 -0.59
N PRO A 209 7.50 13.62 -1.21
CA PRO A 209 6.75 14.70 -0.59
C PRO A 209 5.38 14.23 -0.11
N GLN A 210 4.99 14.66 1.09
CA GLN A 210 3.82 14.16 1.82
C GLN A 210 2.49 14.23 1.06
N GLU A 211 2.40 15.09 0.06
CA GLU A 211 1.22 15.25 -0.81
C GLU A 211 1.01 14.07 -1.78
N TYR A 212 2.03 13.24 -1.99
CA TYR A 212 2.04 12.12 -2.93
C TYR A 212 2.24 10.74 -2.27
N GLN A 213 2.27 10.68 -0.95
CA GLN A 213 2.54 9.43 -0.25
C GLN A 213 1.28 8.56 -0.18
N PRO A 214 1.24 7.41 -0.86
CA PRO A 214 0.22 6.41 -0.62
C PRO A 214 0.38 5.83 0.79
N VAL A 215 -0.71 5.32 1.35
CA VAL A 215 -0.70 4.65 2.66
C VAL A 215 -0.37 3.17 2.53
N GLY A 216 -0.05 2.71 1.32
CA GLY A 216 0.33 1.34 1.06
C GLY A 216 -0.22 0.80 -0.26
N TRP A 217 -0.45 -0.50 -0.30
CA TRP A 217 -0.99 -1.21 -1.46
C TRP A 217 -2.22 -2.04 -1.11
N THR A 218 -3.06 -2.27 -2.11
CA THR A 218 -4.17 -3.22 -2.04
C THR A 218 -4.08 -4.25 -3.15
N TYR A 219 -4.42 -5.48 -2.82
CA TYR A 219 -4.67 -6.54 -3.75
C TYR A 219 -6.07 -7.10 -3.51
N LEU A 220 -6.91 -7.07 -4.53
CA LEU A 220 -8.26 -7.63 -4.50
C LEU A 220 -8.30 -8.88 -5.39
N PHE A 221 -8.66 -9.99 -4.80
CA PHE A 221 -8.97 -11.23 -5.49
C PHE A 221 -10.48 -11.49 -5.46
N GLN A 222 -11.06 -11.58 -6.64
CA GLN A 222 -12.46 -11.98 -6.82
C GLN A 222 -12.48 -13.37 -7.46
N PRO A 223 -12.84 -14.42 -6.70
CA PRO A 223 -12.97 -15.77 -7.25
C PRO A 223 -13.96 -15.79 -8.41
N ASP A 224 -13.59 -16.48 -9.48
CA ASP A 224 -14.44 -16.72 -10.62
C ASP A 224 -14.22 -18.18 -11.07
N PRO A 225 -15.16 -19.09 -10.79
CA PRO A 225 -15.02 -20.50 -11.11
C PRO A 225 -14.94 -20.77 -12.63
N GLU A 226 -15.40 -19.83 -13.46
CA GLU A 226 -15.31 -19.92 -14.91
C GLU A 226 -13.97 -19.40 -15.46
N SER A 227 -13.20 -18.74 -14.62
CA SER A 227 -11.90 -18.18 -14.99
C SER A 227 -10.80 -19.23 -14.97
N LEU A 228 -10.01 -19.32 -16.04
CA LEU A 228 -8.86 -20.22 -16.15
C LEU A 228 -7.75 -19.93 -15.14
N ILE A 229 -7.72 -18.73 -14.58
CA ILE A 229 -6.77 -18.30 -13.56
C ILE A 229 -7.40 -18.23 -12.17
N GLY A 230 -8.63 -18.79 -12.01
CA GLY A 230 -9.32 -18.87 -10.72
C GLY A 230 -10.05 -17.60 -10.29
N GLY A 231 -9.96 -16.50 -11.06
CA GLY A 231 -10.67 -15.27 -10.72
C GLY A 231 -10.05 -14.00 -11.31
N LYS A 232 -10.59 -12.88 -10.91
CA LYS A 232 -10.06 -11.54 -11.24
C LYS A 232 -9.07 -11.09 -10.18
N HIS A 233 -7.97 -10.52 -10.63
CA HIS A 233 -6.90 -10.01 -9.79
C HIS A 233 -6.71 -8.53 -10.08
N SER A 234 -6.74 -7.70 -9.06
CA SER A 234 -6.49 -6.27 -9.20
C SER A 234 -5.57 -5.74 -8.10
N TRP A 235 -4.71 -4.81 -8.48
CA TRP A 235 -3.78 -4.14 -7.58
C TRP A 235 -4.01 -2.63 -7.66
N ALA A 236 -3.94 -1.97 -6.53
CA ALA A 236 -4.05 -0.54 -6.45
C ALA A 236 -3.22 0.01 -5.29
N PHE A 237 -3.01 1.32 -5.30
CA PHE A 237 -2.54 2.02 -4.13
C PHE A 237 -3.62 2.06 -3.05
N LEU A 238 -3.18 2.02 -1.81
CA LEU A 238 -3.99 2.41 -0.68
C LEU A 238 -3.72 3.89 -0.41
N PHE A 239 -4.75 4.72 -0.55
CA PHE A 239 -4.63 6.15 -0.30
C PHE A 239 -5.15 6.53 1.07
N SER A 240 -4.44 7.44 1.74
CA SER A 240 -5.03 8.15 2.88
C SER A 240 -6.07 9.16 2.40
N ALA A 241 -7.02 9.50 3.27
CA ALA A 241 -7.83 10.69 3.05
C ALA A 241 -6.89 11.92 2.89
N PRO A 242 -7.18 12.83 1.94
CA PRO A 242 -6.33 14.00 1.72
C PRO A 242 -6.10 14.75 3.03
N ARG A 243 -4.84 15.11 3.33
CA ARG A 243 -4.44 15.82 4.56
C ARG A 243 -5.18 17.15 4.83
N ASN A 244 -5.91 17.65 3.85
CA ASN A 244 -6.73 18.87 3.99
C ASN A 244 -7.84 18.77 5.06
N TRP A 245 -8.16 17.57 5.57
CA TRP A 245 -9.09 17.44 6.69
C TRP A 245 -8.56 18.10 7.98
N LYS A 246 -7.23 18.23 8.18
CA LYS A 246 -6.63 18.93 9.33
C LYS A 246 -6.96 20.43 9.35
N GLN A 247 -7.25 21.03 8.20
CA GLN A 247 -7.60 22.46 8.11
C GLN A 247 -9.08 22.74 8.39
N HIS A 248 -9.96 21.75 8.25
CA HIS A 248 -11.41 21.94 8.44
C HIS A 248 -11.90 21.58 9.85
N SER A 249 -11.09 20.89 10.65
CA SER A 249 -11.40 20.61 12.06
C SER A 249 -10.90 21.69 13.03
N ALA A 250 -10.19 22.70 12.55
CA ALA A 250 -9.76 23.81 13.38
C ALA A 250 -10.86 24.88 13.48
N LYS A 251 -11.63 24.78 14.56
CA LYS A 251 -12.47 25.78 15.23
C LYS A 251 -13.81 26.15 14.57
N PRO A 252 -14.92 25.84 15.22
CA PRO A 252 -15.97 26.82 15.31
C PRO A 252 -15.40 27.99 16.14
N GLY A 253 -15.30 29.15 15.52
CA GLY A 253 -14.92 30.36 16.21
C GLY A 253 -15.85 30.63 17.40
N PRO A 254 -15.36 31.24 18.50
CA PRO A 254 -16.22 31.64 19.58
C PRO A 254 -16.96 32.92 19.16
N ASN A 255 -18.05 32.79 18.43
CA ASN A 255 -19.06 33.87 18.25
C ASN A 255 -20.09 33.41 17.22
N ALA A 256 -21.16 32.83 17.70
CA ALA A 256 -22.51 32.99 17.22
C ALA A 256 -23.48 32.74 18.38
#